data_b496432e8bd4a063bd1015a82b5b15ec
#
_entry.id   b496432e8bd4a063bd1015a82b5b15ec
#
_cell.length_a   1.000
_cell.length_b   1.000
_cell.length_c   1.000
_cell.angle_alpha   90.00
_cell.angle_beta   90.00
_cell.angle_gamma   90.00
#
_symmetry.space_group_name_H-M   'P 1'
#
loop_
_entity.id
_entity.type
_entity.pdbx_description
1 polymer ?
#
loop_
_entity_poly.entity_id
_entity_poly.type
_entity_poly.pdbx_seq_one_letter_code
_entity_poly.pdbx_strand_id
1 'polypeptide(L)'
;TDRRLARHLVSLHYKDPPQKKRGAIEASLLTDYVSFARSHVQPVLSDEAAEELVEGYVEMRRMGGSRKVITATPRQLESLIRLSESLARMRLSVRVDRDDAKEALRLMRVAMQQSAVDPRTGTIDMDKILTGHSASDRQHRKVIADGITACLTSSSGRLRLSELVKMLAERD
;
A
#
# COMPACT_ATOMS: atom_id res chain seq x y z
N THR A 1 16.75 -3.43 11.59
CA THR A 1 15.74 -4.41 11.11
C THR A 1 16.37 -5.81 11.10
N ASP A 2 17.52 -5.99 10.48
CA ASP A 2 18.19 -7.30 10.28
C ASP A 2 18.63 -7.95 11.60
N ARG A 3 19.11 -7.16 12.56
CA ARG A 3 19.44 -7.64 13.92
C ARG A 3 18.24 -8.20 14.69
N ARG A 4 17.04 -7.63 14.48
CA ARG A 4 15.81 -8.16 15.12
C ARG A 4 15.37 -9.45 14.45
N LEU A 5 15.45 -9.53 13.12
CA LEU A 5 15.14 -10.73 12.37
C LEU A 5 16.10 -11.87 12.73
N ALA A 6 17.41 -11.60 12.74
CA ALA A 6 18.43 -12.57 13.14
C ALA A 6 18.21 -13.09 14.57
N ARG A 7 17.95 -12.19 15.53
CA ARG A 7 17.64 -12.59 16.92
C ARG A 7 16.35 -13.44 16.98
N HIS A 8 15.34 -13.10 16.20
CA HIS A 8 14.11 -13.87 16.14
C HIS A 8 14.36 -15.27 15.60
N LEU A 9 15.07 -15.39 14.47
CA LEU A 9 15.42 -16.68 13.88
C LEU A 9 16.24 -17.55 14.86
N VAL A 10 17.25 -16.96 15.50
CA VAL A 10 18.04 -17.67 16.51
C VAL A 10 17.19 -18.10 17.70
N SER A 11 16.23 -17.27 18.14
CA SER A 11 15.34 -17.59 19.26
C SER A 11 14.40 -18.78 19.00
N LEU A 12 14.09 -19.06 17.73
CA LEU A 12 13.28 -20.24 17.36
C LEU A 12 14.03 -21.56 17.56
N HIS A 13 15.36 -21.53 17.69
CA HIS A 13 16.21 -22.71 17.90
C HIS A 13 16.65 -22.92 19.36
N TYR A 14 16.20 -22.05 20.29
CA TYR A 14 16.43 -22.31 21.71
C TYR A 14 15.53 -23.47 22.19
N LYS A 15 16.07 -24.28 23.08
CA LYS A 15 15.32 -25.42 23.70
C LYS A 15 14.13 -24.95 24.53
N ASP A 16 14.20 -23.74 25.10
CA ASP A 16 13.08 -23.10 25.79
C ASP A 16 12.56 -21.95 24.90
N PRO A 17 11.40 -22.11 24.25
CA PRO A 17 10.79 -21.02 23.50
C PRO A 17 10.51 -19.85 24.46
N PRO A 18 10.71 -18.59 23.99
CA PRO A 18 10.47 -17.42 24.83
C PRO A 18 9.05 -17.48 25.39
N GLN A 19 8.93 -17.39 26.72
CA GLN A 19 7.63 -17.45 27.41
C GLN A 19 6.63 -16.52 26.71
N LYS A 20 5.45 -17.05 26.38
CA LYS A 20 4.33 -16.26 25.85
C LYS A 20 4.19 -15.00 26.71
N LYS A 21 4.32 -13.83 26.11
CA LYS A 21 4.15 -12.56 26.83
C LYS A 21 2.81 -12.62 27.58
N ARG A 22 2.84 -12.37 28.88
CA ARG A 22 1.63 -12.22 29.69
C ARG A 22 0.71 -11.21 29.02
N GLY A 23 -0.52 -11.60 28.70
CA GLY A 23 -1.51 -10.76 28.01
C GLY A 23 -1.72 -11.06 26.51
N ALA A 24 -0.97 -12.02 25.92
CA ALA A 24 -1.28 -12.47 24.57
C ALA A 24 -2.55 -13.34 24.59
N ILE A 25 -3.51 -13.01 23.71
CA ILE A 25 -4.71 -13.84 23.50
C ILE A 25 -4.27 -15.19 22.95
N GLU A 26 -4.86 -16.28 23.46
CA GLU A 26 -4.59 -17.61 22.92
C GLU A 26 -5.07 -17.72 21.47
N ALA A 27 -4.27 -18.38 20.62
CA ALA A 27 -4.56 -18.45 19.19
C ALA A 27 -5.89 -19.17 18.88
N SER A 28 -6.25 -20.19 19.67
CA SER A 28 -7.55 -20.88 19.58
C SER A 28 -8.70 -19.90 19.82
N LEU A 29 -8.65 -19.16 20.94
CA LEU A 29 -9.67 -18.18 21.30
C LEU A 29 -9.81 -17.09 20.25
N LEU A 30 -8.70 -16.61 19.69
CA LEU A 30 -8.73 -15.63 18.61
C LEU A 30 -9.39 -16.19 17.35
N THR A 31 -9.09 -17.42 17.00
CA THR A 31 -9.70 -18.11 15.85
C THR A 31 -11.19 -18.25 16.02
N ASP A 32 -11.64 -18.68 17.19
CA ASP A 32 -13.06 -18.84 17.52
C ASP A 32 -13.78 -17.50 17.51
N TYR A 33 -13.15 -16.45 18.06
CA TYR A 33 -13.68 -15.09 18.04
C TYR A 33 -13.87 -14.57 16.61
N VAL A 34 -12.85 -14.72 15.76
CA VAL A 34 -12.93 -14.29 14.36
C VAL A 34 -14.00 -15.09 13.60
N SER A 35 -14.09 -16.39 13.83
CA SER A 35 -15.09 -17.26 13.22
C SER A 35 -16.51 -16.83 13.62
N PHE A 36 -16.73 -16.61 14.92
CA PHE A 36 -17.99 -16.10 15.44
C PHE A 36 -18.37 -14.75 14.84
N ALA A 37 -17.46 -13.78 14.88
CA ALA A 37 -17.69 -12.45 14.36
C ALA A 37 -18.04 -12.46 12.87
N ARG A 38 -17.39 -13.31 12.07
CA ARG A 38 -17.66 -13.44 10.63
C ARG A 38 -19.02 -14.05 10.31
N SER A 39 -19.47 -15.02 11.12
CA SER A 39 -20.70 -15.75 10.87
C SER A 39 -21.95 -15.06 11.44
N HIS A 40 -21.80 -14.29 12.52
CA HIS A 40 -22.96 -13.73 13.23
C HIS A 40 -23.09 -12.21 13.13
N VAL A 41 -22.03 -11.49 12.73
CA VAL A 41 -22.04 -10.03 12.71
C VAL A 41 -21.93 -9.52 11.28
N GLN A 42 -22.99 -8.87 10.81
CA GLN A 42 -23.04 -8.20 9.51
C GLN A 42 -23.34 -6.70 9.74
N PRO A 43 -22.30 -5.87 9.88
CA PRO A 43 -22.48 -4.46 10.14
C PRO A 43 -23.13 -3.74 8.95
N VAL A 44 -24.02 -2.79 9.25
CA VAL A 44 -24.63 -1.89 8.25
C VAL A 44 -24.03 -0.50 8.44
N LEU A 45 -23.72 0.15 7.33
CA LEU A 45 -23.14 1.50 7.34
C LEU A 45 -24.17 2.52 7.85
N SER A 46 -23.77 3.37 8.80
CA SER A 46 -24.58 4.50 9.23
C SER A 46 -24.43 5.70 8.31
N ASP A 47 -25.38 6.62 8.32
CA ASP A 47 -25.33 7.84 7.50
C ASP A 47 -24.12 8.69 7.86
N GLU A 48 -23.82 8.82 9.15
CA GLU A 48 -22.66 9.59 9.65
C GLU A 48 -21.32 8.96 9.21
N ALA A 49 -21.25 7.63 9.17
CA ALA A 49 -20.06 6.93 8.67
C ALA A 49 -19.92 7.07 7.15
N ALA A 50 -21.04 7.04 6.43
CA ALA A 50 -21.07 7.25 4.99
C ALA A 50 -20.56 8.66 4.61
N GLU A 51 -21.03 9.69 5.30
CA GLU A 51 -20.55 11.07 5.11
C GLU A 51 -19.04 11.18 5.35
N GLU A 52 -18.54 10.65 6.47
CA GLU A 52 -17.11 10.65 6.80
C GLU A 52 -16.25 9.96 5.73
N LEU A 53 -16.72 8.82 5.21
CA LEU A 53 -16.03 8.09 4.13
C LEU A 53 -16.01 8.88 2.83
N VAL A 54 -17.11 9.55 2.47
CA VAL A 54 -17.19 10.38 1.27
C VAL A 54 -16.26 11.58 1.38
N GLU A 55 -16.28 12.30 2.52
CA GLU A 55 -15.40 13.43 2.75
C GLU A 55 -13.92 13.03 2.69
N GLY A 56 -13.55 11.95 3.39
CA GLY A 56 -12.18 11.43 3.39
C GLY A 56 -11.72 10.97 2.01
N TYR A 57 -12.60 10.35 1.23
CA TYR A 57 -12.30 9.96 -0.16
C TYR A 57 -12.08 11.18 -1.05
N VAL A 58 -12.94 12.21 -0.96
CA VAL A 58 -12.80 13.45 -1.72
C VAL A 58 -11.49 14.17 -1.36
N GLU A 59 -11.13 14.21 -0.06
CA GLU A 59 -9.86 14.76 0.40
C GLU A 59 -8.66 14.02 -0.22
N MET A 60 -8.66 12.68 -0.18
CA MET A 60 -7.60 11.88 -0.80
C MET A 60 -7.48 12.14 -2.30
N ARG A 61 -8.58 12.33 -3.01
CA ARG A 61 -8.56 12.69 -4.44
C ARG A 61 -7.97 14.08 -4.69
N ARG A 62 -8.28 15.05 -3.83
CA ARG A 62 -7.74 16.42 -3.94
C ARG A 62 -6.23 16.46 -3.70
N MET A 63 -5.71 15.68 -2.76
CA MET A 63 -4.27 15.61 -2.50
C MET A 63 -3.46 15.09 -3.71
N GLY A 64 -4.05 14.28 -4.58
CA GLY A 64 -3.43 13.79 -5.83
C GLY A 64 -3.45 14.76 -7.00
N GLY A 65 -4.21 15.84 -6.91
CA GLY A 65 -4.54 16.70 -8.04
C GLY A 65 -3.42 17.61 -8.58
N SER A 66 -2.30 17.79 -7.88
CA SER A 66 -1.26 18.75 -8.31
C SER A 66 -0.18 18.16 -9.23
N ARG A 67 -0.11 16.84 -9.46
CA ARG A 67 0.88 16.18 -10.33
C ARG A 67 0.37 14.91 -11.00
N LYS A 68 -0.64 14.98 -11.88
CA LYS A 68 -1.05 13.86 -12.79
C LYS A 68 -1.20 12.46 -12.18
N VAL A 69 -1.25 12.32 -10.85
CA VAL A 69 -1.37 11.05 -10.14
C VAL A 69 -2.79 10.97 -9.60
N ILE A 70 -3.57 9.99 -10.08
CA ILE A 70 -4.90 9.70 -9.53
C ILE A 70 -4.68 9.03 -8.19
N THR A 71 -4.83 9.80 -7.12
CA THR A 71 -4.49 9.38 -5.76
C THR A 71 -5.52 8.41 -5.18
N ALA A 72 -6.77 8.48 -5.63
CA ALA A 72 -7.83 7.60 -5.15
C ALA A 72 -8.77 7.18 -6.29
N THR A 73 -8.97 5.88 -6.43
CA THR A 73 -9.91 5.25 -7.36
C THR A 73 -11.18 4.80 -6.61
N PRO A 74 -12.30 4.51 -7.30
CA PRO A 74 -13.48 3.93 -6.64
C PRO A 74 -13.18 2.67 -5.83
N ARG A 75 -12.17 1.89 -6.22
CA ARG A 75 -11.74 0.69 -5.48
C ARG A 75 -11.21 1.02 -4.08
N GLN A 76 -10.57 2.18 -3.89
CA GLN A 76 -10.15 2.61 -2.56
C GLN A 76 -11.35 2.95 -1.68
N LEU A 77 -12.41 3.55 -2.24
CA LEU A 77 -13.65 3.79 -1.48
C LEU A 77 -14.29 2.46 -1.05
N GLU A 78 -14.38 1.48 -1.96
CA GLU A 78 -14.84 0.13 -1.60
C GLU A 78 -13.98 -0.51 -0.51
N SER A 79 -12.66 -0.33 -0.58
CA SER A 79 -11.74 -0.84 0.44
C SER A 79 -11.93 -0.16 1.78
N LEU A 80 -12.20 1.15 1.80
CA LEU A 80 -12.52 1.90 3.02
C LEU A 80 -13.82 1.40 3.66
N ILE A 81 -14.87 1.17 2.86
CA ILE A 81 -16.13 0.60 3.36
C ILE A 81 -15.87 -0.77 4.00
N ARG A 82 -15.15 -1.67 3.32
CA ARG A 82 -14.83 -3.01 3.85
C ARG A 82 -13.98 -2.96 5.12
N LEU A 83 -13.05 -2.01 5.22
CA LEU A 83 -12.26 -1.80 6.43
C LEU A 83 -13.14 -1.32 7.59
N SER A 84 -14.03 -0.35 7.35
CA SER A 84 -14.96 0.16 8.36
C SER A 84 -15.92 -0.94 8.86
N GLU A 85 -16.47 -1.75 7.95
CA GLU A 85 -17.29 -2.92 8.31
C GLU A 85 -16.48 -3.94 9.13
N SER A 86 -15.22 -4.15 8.78
CA SER A 86 -14.35 -5.06 9.51
C SER A 86 -14.06 -4.57 10.92
N LEU A 87 -13.84 -3.26 11.10
CA LEU A 87 -13.64 -2.64 12.41
C LEU A 87 -14.89 -2.76 13.29
N ALA A 88 -16.07 -2.47 12.74
CA ALA A 88 -17.33 -2.67 13.45
C ALA A 88 -17.54 -4.17 13.82
N ARG A 89 -17.23 -5.09 12.91
CA ARG A 89 -17.29 -6.53 13.14
C ARG A 89 -16.35 -6.99 14.24
N MET A 90 -15.15 -6.40 14.32
CA MET A 90 -14.20 -6.66 15.41
C MET A 90 -14.74 -6.26 16.79
N ARG A 91 -15.64 -5.28 16.85
CA ARG A 91 -16.33 -4.85 18.07
C ARG A 91 -17.64 -5.61 18.31
N LEU A 92 -17.98 -6.57 17.45
CA LEU A 92 -19.26 -7.27 17.43
C LEU A 92 -20.46 -6.31 17.27
N SER A 93 -20.26 -5.17 16.62
CA SER A 93 -21.31 -4.17 16.36
C SER A 93 -22.06 -4.49 15.08
N VAL A 94 -23.36 -4.36 15.11
CA VAL A 94 -24.23 -4.51 13.92
C VAL A 94 -24.30 -3.23 13.08
N ARG A 95 -23.66 -2.15 13.54
CA ARG A 95 -23.63 -0.85 12.89
C ARG A 95 -22.20 -0.35 12.77
N VAL A 96 -21.87 0.22 11.61
CA VAL A 96 -20.61 0.93 11.38
C VAL A 96 -20.80 2.38 11.83
N ASP A 97 -20.04 2.80 12.80
CA ASP A 97 -20.10 4.15 13.35
C ASP A 97 -19.06 5.07 12.67
N ARG A 98 -19.23 6.37 12.88
CA ARG A 98 -18.30 7.40 12.38
C ARG A 98 -16.84 7.15 12.78
N ASP A 99 -16.61 6.62 13.98
CA ASP A 99 -15.25 6.33 14.47
C ASP A 99 -14.61 5.16 13.71
N ASP A 100 -15.37 4.16 13.28
CA ASP A 100 -14.88 3.09 12.42
C ASP A 100 -14.44 3.64 11.05
N ALA A 101 -15.21 4.57 10.48
CA ALA A 101 -14.87 5.25 9.24
C ALA A 101 -13.57 6.07 9.37
N LYS A 102 -13.42 6.84 10.45
CA LYS A 102 -12.19 7.59 10.74
C LYS A 102 -10.97 6.69 10.89
N GLU A 103 -11.11 5.58 11.61
CA GLU A 103 -10.01 4.64 11.80
C GLU A 103 -9.64 3.93 10.49
N ALA A 104 -10.63 3.58 9.65
CA ALA A 104 -10.37 3.03 8.32
C ALA A 104 -9.59 4.02 7.44
N LEU A 105 -9.97 5.31 7.45
CA LEU A 105 -9.24 6.37 6.77
C LEU A 105 -7.81 6.53 7.29
N ARG A 106 -7.62 6.49 8.61
CA ARG A 106 -6.30 6.54 9.25
C ARG A 106 -5.43 5.37 8.81
N LEU A 107 -5.95 4.14 8.85
CA LEU A 107 -5.24 2.93 8.45
C LEU A 107 -4.84 2.99 6.96
N MET A 108 -5.75 3.42 6.10
CA MET A 108 -5.47 3.60 4.67
C MET A 108 -4.34 4.62 4.45
N ARG A 109 -4.37 5.77 5.11
CA ARG A 109 -3.30 6.79 5.03
C ARG A 109 -1.95 6.24 5.48
N VAL A 110 -1.90 5.50 6.58
CA VAL A 110 -0.67 4.89 7.08
C VAL A 110 -0.13 3.84 6.10
N ALA A 111 -1.00 2.99 5.56
CA ALA A 111 -0.61 1.99 4.56
C ALA A 111 -0.05 2.66 3.29
N MET A 112 -0.68 3.72 2.83
CA MET A 112 -0.19 4.52 1.71
C MET A 112 1.19 5.14 1.99
N GLN A 113 1.38 5.75 3.15
CA GLN A 113 2.66 6.34 3.55
C GLN A 113 3.79 5.30 3.60
N GLN A 114 3.51 4.10 4.11
CA GLN A 114 4.52 3.04 4.22
C GLN A 114 4.86 2.38 2.89
N SER A 115 3.89 2.26 1.99
CA SER A 115 4.04 1.52 0.72
C SER A 115 4.40 2.41 -0.47
N ALA A 116 4.14 3.70 -0.39
CA ALA A 116 4.16 4.64 -1.50
C ALA A 116 5.29 5.67 -1.44
N VAL A 117 6.06 5.72 -0.36
CA VAL A 117 7.19 6.67 -0.30
C VAL A 117 8.26 6.24 -1.28
N ASP A 118 8.48 7.07 -2.31
CA ASP A 118 9.65 6.94 -3.17
C ASP A 118 10.91 7.35 -2.36
N PRO A 119 11.89 6.45 -2.19
CA PRO A 119 13.11 6.76 -1.43
C PRO A 119 13.91 7.92 -2.02
N ARG A 120 13.74 8.26 -3.30
CA ARG A 120 14.45 9.34 -3.99
C ARG A 120 13.81 10.70 -3.80
N THR A 121 12.48 10.77 -3.77
CA THR A 121 11.74 12.04 -3.70
C THR A 121 11.10 12.29 -2.35
N GLY A 122 11.01 11.27 -1.47
CA GLY A 122 10.32 11.34 -0.19
C GLY A 122 8.80 11.60 -0.31
N THR A 123 8.27 11.60 -1.52
CA THR A 123 6.85 11.84 -1.80
C THR A 123 6.08 10.53 -1.95
N ILE A 124 4.79 10.56 -1.63
CA ILE A 124 3.90 9.42 -1.79
C ILE A 124 3.56 9.26 -3.27
N ASP A 125 3.97 8.13 -3.87
CA ASP A 125 3.68 7.77 -5.25
C ASP A 125 2.66 6.63 -5.30
N MET A 126 1.41 6.98 -5.58
CA MET A 126 0.30 6.02 -5.66
C MET A 126 0.40 5.07 -6.85
N ASP A 127 1.08 5.47 -7.91
CA ASP A 127 1.31 4.60 -9.07
C ASP A 127 2.19 3.41 -8.70
N LYS A 128 3.14 3.61 -7.78
CA LYS A 128 3.97 2.52 -7.25
C LYS A 128 3.14 1.47 -6.52
N ILE A 129 2.08 1.89 -5.79
CA ILE A 129 1.16 0.95 -5.11
C ILE A 129 0.30 0.18 -6.12
N LEU A 130 -0.19 0.86 -7.15
CA LEU A 130 -1.16 0.29 -8.10
C LEU A 130 -0.50 -0.54 -9.20
N THR A 131 0.69 -0.14 -9.64
CA THR A 131 1.37 -0.73 -10.81
C THR A 131 2.71 -1.36 -10.50
N GLY A 132 3.21 -1.22 -9.27
CA GLY A 132 4.55 -1.65 -8.85
C GLY A 132 5.68 -0.75 -9.35
N HIS A 133 5.39 0.30 -10.14
CA HIS A 133 6.38 1.22 -10.71
C HIS A 133 6.02 2.67 -10.38
N SER A 134 7.02 3.45 -9.97
CA SER A 134 6.82 4.87 -9.71
C SER A 134 6.61 5.66 -11.00
N ALA A 135 5.97 6.83 -10.90
CA ALA A 135 5.85 7.75 -12.04
C ALA A 135 7.25 8.19 -12.54
N SER A 136 8.21 8.36 -11.62
CA SER A 136 9.60 8.65 -11.94
C SER A 136 10.28 7.51 -12.70
N ASP A 137 10.04 6.24 -12.29
CA ASP A 137 10.58 5.07 -12.98
C ASP A 137 10.02 4.94 -14.41
N ARG A 138 8.74 5.25 -14.59
CA ARG A 138 8.12 5.24 -15.93
C ARG A 138 8.71 6.33 -16.81
N GLN A 139 8.88 7.54 -16.27
CA GLN A 139 9.51 8.63 -17.00
C GLN A 139 10.95 8.30 -17.37
N HIS A 140 11.72 7.74 -16.43
CA HIS A 140 13.10 7.32 -16.67
C HIS A 140 13.19 6.23 -17.75
N ARG A 141 12.33 5.21 -17.67
CA ARG A 141 12.24 4.16 -18.71
C ARG A 141 11.87 4.74 -20.07
N LYS A 142 10.98 5.74 -20.12
CA LYS A 142 10.61 6.42 -21.36
C LYS A 142 11.80 7.17 -21.96
N VAL A 143 12.54 7.93 -21.14
CA VAL A 143 13.75 8.65 -21.57
C VAL A 143 14.79 7.67 -22.13
N ILE A 144 15.01 6.54 -21.44
CA ILE A 144 15.93 5.50 -21.93
C ILE A 144 15.41 4.89 -23.25
N ALA A 145 14.13 4.58 -23.35
CA ALA A 145 13.55 4.02 -24.57
C ALA A 145 13.65 4.98 -25.77
N ASP A 146 13.37 6.25 -25.54
CA ASP A 146 13.51 7.31 -26.55
C ASP A 146 15.00 7.47 -26.95
N GLY A 147 15.93 7.41 -26.00
CA GLY A 147 17.38 7.40 -26.24
C GLY A 147 17.83 6.21 -27.08
N ILE A 148 17.37 4.98 -26.74
CA ILE A 148 17.65 3.77 -27.51
C ILE A 148 17.13 3.91 -28.94
N THR A 149 15.91 4.39 -29.10
CA THR A 149 15.28 4.59 -30.42
C THR A 149 16.09 5.57 -31.25
N ALA A 150 16.53 6.68 -30.68
CA ALA A 150 17.36 7.67 -31.35
C ALA A 150 18.71 7.08 -31.81
N CYS A 151 19.39 6.30 -30.94
CA CYS A 151 20.64 5.62 -31.28
C CYS A 151 20.48 4.60 -32.39
N LEU A 152 19.39 3.81 -32.37
CA LEU A 152 19.11 2.83 -33.41
C LEU A 152 18.78 3.52 -34.76
N THR A 153 18.05 4.62 -34.75
CA THR A 153 17.69 5.37 -35.94
C THR A 153 18.93 5.97 -36.59
N SER A 154 19.88 6.49 -35.80
CA SER A 154 21.15 7.05 -36.30
C SER A 154 22.12 5.98 -36.83
N SER A 155 21.96 4.73 -36.46
CA SER A 155 22.89 3.63 -36.79
C SER A 155 22.29 2.59 -37.75
N SER A 156 21.44 3.00 -38.68
CA SER A 156 20.79 2.11 -39.66
C SER A 156 20.01 0.92 -39.10
N GLY A 157 19.51 1.07 -37.87
CA GLY A 157 18.61 0.08 -37.22
C GLY A 157 19.29 -1.12 -36.56
N ARG A 158 20.62 -1.18 -36.53
CA ARG A 158 21.38 -2.26 -35.88
C ARG A 158 22.55 -1.71 -35.09
N LEU A 159 22.62 -2.05 -33.79
CA LEU A 159 23.73 -1.69 -32.88
C LEU A 159 24.05 -2.87 -31.97
N ARG A 160 25.32 -3.06 -31.64
CA ARG A 160 25.71 -3.99 -30.60
C ARG A 160 25.36 -3.43 -29.23
N LEU A 161 24.91 -4.28 -28.31
CA LEU A 161 24.50 -3.86 -26.96
C LEU A 161 25.61 -3.05 -26.24
N SER A 162 26.87 -3.47 -26.40
CA SER A 162 28.03 -2.78 -25.81
C SER A 162 28.25 -1.36 -26.34
N GLU A 163 27.97 -1.13 -27.62
CA GLU A 163 28.05 0.18 -28.27
C GLU A 163 26.87 1.07 -27.83
N LEU A 164 25.66 0.49 -27.77
CA LEU A 164 24.46 1.20 -27.31
C LEU A 164 24.65 1.70 -25.88
N VAL A 165 25.18 0.87 -24.96
CA VAL A 165 25.43 1.26 -23.56
C VAL A 165 26.43 2.40 -23.49
N LYS A 166 27.52 2.37 -24.29
CA LYS A 166 28.49 3.48 -24.33
C LYS A 166 27.87 4.78 -24.83
N MET A 167 27.09 4.73 -25.92
CA MET A 167 26.43 5.91 -26.49
C MET A 167 25.37 6.51 -25.56
N LEU A 168 24.70 5.69 -24.75
CA LEU A 168 23.77 6.18 -23.74
C LEU A 168 24.50 6.81 -22.55
N ALA A 169 25.62 6.23 -22.11
CA ALA A 169 26.43 6.76 -21.02
C ALA A 169 27.15 8.08 -21.35
N GLU A 170 27.38 8.39 -22.62
CA GLU A 170 27.95 9.68 -23.10
C GLU A 170 26.91 10.79 -23.20
N ARG A 171 25.61 10.48 -23.06
CA ARG A 171 24.50 11.43 -23.16
C ARG A 171 23.92 11.87 -21.81
N ASP A 172 24.27 11.20 -20.72
CA ASP A 172 23.97 11.58 -19.34
C ASP A 172 25.01 12.60 -18.82
#